data_a86f656cefb273d0c0946ebc2ecac3bb
#
_entry.id   a86f656cefb273d0c0946ebc2ecac3bb
#
_cell.length_a   1.000
_cell.length_b   1.000
_cell.length_c   1.000
_cell.angle_alpha   90.00
_cell.angle_beta   90.00
_cell.angle_gamma   90.00
#
_symmetry.space_group_name_H-M   'P 1'
#
loop_
_entity.id
_entity.type
_entity.pdbx_description
1 polymer ?
#
loop_
_entity_poly.entity_id
_entity_poly.type
_entity_poly.pdbx_seq_one_letter_code
_entity_poly.pdbx_strand_id
1 'polypeptide(L)'
;MATTTTPRRRLRILCFGDSLTAGYSSWGAVYHPYREKLEQMLTMAFPDLDVSTVDDGMPGDTVRLGFRGRMLKHFPEPKTKKPPPTTTTMTTTSGITQKGNANAARSNGTNEVNGINGIKRNNEADLEQPSDAAASDPDPEDDDDTKPYDWAIVLGGTNDIAMGYSPADIFSALKKVWDIPLSRNCKVLALTVPEAGLHGKLRQEIDAERNHLNALIRGYRREGFHVYDLNRHVTYFSMPEADRRRFWDDHIHFTPAGYDLMGNKVGIALVSLLARQRGLEPQRPQQKRRKLFKDDERKFEEEVEDPKAIDRGYVVVRYVDLE
;
A
#
# COMPACT_ATOMS: atom_id res chain seq x y z
N MET A 1 -24.24 -33.31 -10.63
CA MET A 1 -22.78 -33.24 -10.40
C MET A 1 -22.51 -31.91 -9.72
N ALA A 2 -22.09 -31.91 -8.46
CA ALA A 2 -21.75 -30.70 -7.74
C ALA A 2 -20.33 -30.27 -8.22
N THR A 3 -20.23 -29.11 -8.86
CA THR A 3 -18.97 -28.51 -9.21
C THR A 3 -18.33 -28.01 -7.91
N THR A 4 -17.35 -28.73 -7.41
CA THR A 4 -16.47 -28.27 -6.35
C THR A 4 -15.66 -27.08 -6.89
N THR A 5 -16.13 -25.86 -6.64
CA THR A 5 -15.36 -24.65 -6.90
C THR A 5 -14.25 -24.56 -5.87
N THR A 6 -13.02 -24.79 -6.29
CA THR A 6 -11.83 -24.49 -5.47
C THR A 6 -11.90 -23.04 -5.00
N PRO A 7 -11.70 -22.75 -3.71
CA PRO A 7 -11.72 -21.38 -3.22
C PRO A 7 -10.65 -20.56 -3.94
N ARG A 8 -11.04 -19.37 -4.44
CA ARG A 8 -10.11 -18.46 -5.10
C ARG A 8 -9.12 -17.91 -4.08
N ARG A 9 -7.85 -17.85 -4.44
CA ARG A 9 -6.83 -17.20 -3.62
C ARG A 9 -7.16 -15.71 -3.49
N ARG A 10 -7.12 -15.17 -2.27
CA ARG A 10 -7.36 -13.74 -2.01
C ARG A 10 -6.16 -12.89 -2.42
N LEU A 11 -6.45 -11.69 -2.90
CA LEU A 11 -5.48 -10.62 -3.16
C LEU A 11 -6.04 -9.32 -2.57
N ARG A 12 -5.51 -8.89 -1.42
CA ARG A 12 -5.96 -7.70 -0.70
C ARG A 12 -4.97 -6.56 -0.89
N ILE A 13 -5.46 -5.39 -1.32
CA ILE A 13 -4.63 -4.24 -1.66
C ILE A 13 -5.12 -3.02 -0.90
N LEU A 14 -4.23 -2.36 -0.18
CA LEU A 14 -4.46 -1.06 0.43
C LEU A 14 -3.98 0.04 -0.52
N CYS A 15 -4.87 0.93 -0.94
CA CYS A 15 -4.54 2.18 -1.62
C CYS A 15 -4.48 3.29 -0.57
N PHE A 16 -3.28 3.81 -0.31
CA PHE A 16 -3.01 4.69 0.83
C PHE A 16 -2.37 6.00 0.38
N GLY A 17 -2.90 7.13 0.87
CA GLY A 17 -2.33 8.43 0.51
C GLY A 17 -3.14 9.64 0.96
N ASP A 18 -3.06 10.68 0.15
CA ASP A 18 -3.72 11.98 0.34
C ASP A 18 -4.99 12.12 -0.55
N SER A 19 -5.31 13.35 -0.97
CA SER A 19 -6.46 13.65 -1.83
C SER A 19 -6.42 12.94 -3.18
N LEU A 20 -5.22 12.69 -3.73
CA LEU A 20 -5.05 11.96 -4.99
C LEU A 20 -5.38 10.47 -4.85
N THR A 21 -5.26 9.91 -3.67
CA THR A 21 -5.71 8.55 -3.39
C THR A 21 -7.21 8.52 -3.15
N ALA A 22 -7.75 9.48 -2.39
CA ALA A 22 -9.18 9.60 -2.15
C ALA A 22 -10.02 9.84 -3.42
N GLY A 23 -9.39 10.22 -4.54
CA GLY A 23 -10.11 10.59 -5.76
C GLY A 23 -10.82 11.94 -5.66
N TYR A 24 -10.27 12.86 -4.87
CA TYR A 24 -10.84 14.19 -4.63
C TYR A 24 -10.89 15.01 -5.90
N SER A 25 -12.07 15.59 -6.21
CA SER A 25 -12.28 16.51 -7.34
C SER A 25 -13.44 17.45 -7.07
N SER A 26 -13.59 18.45 -7.92
CA SER A 26 -14.69 19.43 -7.89
C SER A 26 -14.86 20.06 -6.51
N TRP A 27 -13.74 20.49 -5.91
CA TRP A 27 -13.70 21.13 -4.56
C TRP A 27 -14.25 20.23 -3.45
N GLY A 28 -14.13 18.90 -3.60
CA GLY A 28 -14.62 17.93 -2.63
C GLY A 28 -16.08 17.52 -2.84
N ALA A 29 -16.72 17.97 -3.91
CA ALA A 29 -18.07 17.54 -4.25
C ALA A 29 -18.10 16.10 -4.84
N VAL A 30 -16.97 15.64 -5.39
CA VAL A 30 -16.85 14.31 -6.01
C VAL A 30 -15.62 13.60 -5.44
N TYR A 31 -15.80 12.32 -5.14
CA TYR A 31 -14.74 11.39 -4.80
C TYR A 31 -14.82 10.21 -5.75
N HIS A 32 -13.76 9.98 -6.53
CA HIS A 32 -13.65 8.89 -7.50
C HIS A 32 -12.27 8.24 -7.36
N PRO A 33 -12.07 7.37 -6.35
CA PRO A 33 -10.76 6.79 -6.06
C PRO A 33 -10.29 5.86 -7.18
N TYR A 34 -9.05 5.99 -7.57
CA TYR A 34 -8.43 5.18 -8.64
C TYR A 34 -8.45 3.67 -8.36
N ARG A 35 -8.66 3.26 -7.10
CA ARG A 35 -8.74 1.86 -6.68
C ARG A 35 -9.84 1.09 -7.41
N GLU A 36 -10.96 1.73 -7.76
CA GLU A 36 -12.08 1.06 -8.44
C GLU A 36 -11.67 0.56 -9.82
N LYS A 37 -10.97 1.40 -10.56
CA LYS A 37 -10.42 1.02 -11.86
C LYS A 37 -9.30 0.01 -11.73
N LEU A 38 -8.44 0.14 -10.73
CA LEU A 38 -7.39 -0.82 -10.39
C LEU A 38 -7.97 -2.21 -10.12
N GLU A 39 -8.99 -2.31 -9.26
CA GLU A 39 -9.66 -3.56 -8.91
C GLU A 39 -10.28 -4.23 -10.13
N GLN A 40 -10.99 -3.46 -10.96
CA GLN A 40 -11.55 -3.94 -12.21
C GLN A 40 -10.48 -4.58 -13.10
N MET A 41 -9.35 -3.90 -13.28
CA MET A 41 -8.26 -4.39 -14.12
C MET A 41 -7.63 -5.68 -13.57
N LEU A 42 -7.40 -5.75 -12.29
CA LEU A 42 -6.80 -6.92 -11.65
C LEU A 42 -7.73 -8.12 -11.69
N THR A 43 -9.03 -7.92 -11.46
CA THR A 43 -10.05 -8.98 -11.57
C THR A 43 -10.13 -9.53 -12.99
N MET A 44 -10.01 -8.66 -14.01
CA MET A 44 -9.97 -9.09 -15.41
C MET A 44 -8.69 -9.82 -15.76
N ALA A 45 -7.54 -9.35 -15.24
CA ALA A 45 -6.24 -9.95 -15.54
C ALA A 45 -6.01 -11.30 -14.83
N PHE A 46 -6.61 -11.50 -13.65
CA PHE A 46 -6.46 -12.67 -12.81
C PHE A 46 -7.82 -13.20 -12.35
N PRO A 47 -8.60 -13.89 -13.22
CA PRO A 47 -9.93 -14.39 -12.87
C PRO A 47 -9.93 -15.46 -11.78
N ASP A 48 -8.78 -16.05 -11.51
CA ASP A 48 -8.55 -17.05 -10.47
C ASP A 48 -8.30 -16.43 -9.07
N LEU A 49 -8.15 -15.11 -8.99
CA LEU A 49 -8.01 -14.39 -7.72
C LEU A 49 -9.34 -13.77 -7.28
N ASP A 50 -9.51 -13.71 -5.96
CA ASP A 50 -10.52 -12.89 -5.30
C ASP A 50 -9.85 -11.57 -4.90
N VAL A 51 -9.99 -10.55 -5.79
CA VAL A 51 -9.33 -9.26 -5.64
C VAL A 51 -10.20 -8.32 -4.83
N SER A 52 -9.61 -7.69 -3.82
CA SER A 52 -10.28 -6.62 -3.05
C SER A 52 -9.33 -5.46 -2.79
N THR A 53 -9.82 -4.24 -2.93
CA THR A 53 -9.08 -3.02 -2.67
C THR A 53 -9.72 -2.21 -1.55
N VAL A 54 -8.90 -1.61 -0.70
CA VAL A 54 -9.32 -0.68 0.35
C VAL A 54 -8.70 0.67 0.07
N ASP A 55 -9.51 1.74 0.20
CA ASP A 55 -9.05 3.12 0.08
C ASP A 55 -8.84 3.74 1.46
N ASP A 56 -7.69 4.33 1.69
CA ASP A 56 -7.39 5.23 2.80
C ASP A 56 -6.68 6.47 2.25
N GLY A 57 -7.41 7.25 1.46
CA GLY A 57 -7.02 8.57 0.99
C GLY A 57 -7.59 9.65 1.91
N MET A 58 -6.75 10.56 2.41
CA MET A 58 -7.18 11.68 3.24
C MET A 58 -6.74 13.01 2.62
N PRO A 59 -7.69 13.82 2.10
CA PRO A 59 -7.37 15.13 1.53
C PRO A 59 -6.63 16.02 2.51
N GLY A 60 -5.56 16.66 2.04
CA GLY A 60 -4.74 17.58 2.85
C GLY A 60 -3.75 16.91 3.79
N ASP A 61 -3.79 15.58 3.95
CA ASP A 61 -2.85 14.90 4.85
C ASP A 61 -1.43 14.89 4.29
N THR A 62 -0.46 14.86 5.20
CA THR A 62 0.97 14.88 4.89
C THR A 62 1.68 13.63 5.39
N VAL A 63 2.72 13.25 4.67
CA VAL A 63 3.59 12.13 5.04
C VAL A 63 4.20 12.35 6.42
N ARG A 64 4.56 13.58 6.74
CA ARG A 64 5.24 13.92 8.00
C ARG A 64 4.33 13.90 9.22
N LEU A 65 3.04 14.13 9.06
CA LEU A 65 2.10 14.26 10.19
C LEU A 65 1.15 13.07 10.33
N GLY A 66 0.27 12.82 9.35
CA GLY A 66 -0.83 11.88 9.48
C GLY A 66 -0.55 10.47 9.00
N PHE A 67 0.25 10.30 7.93
CA PHE A 67 0.43 9.01 7.25
C PHE A 67 0.84 7.88 8.18
N ARG A 68 1.86 8.09 9.03
CA ARG A 68 2.35 7.03 9.90
C ARG A 68 1.27 6.52 10.86
N GLY A 69 0.51 7.45 11.45
CA GLY A 69 -0.55 7.10 12.41
C GLY A 69 -1.71 6.34 11.75
N ARG A 70 -2.08 6.71 10.51
CA ARG A 70 -3.11 6.00 9.74
C ARG A 70 -2.62 4.62 9.28
N MET A 71 -1.39 4.53 8.77
CA MET A 71 -0.82 3.25 8.35
C MET A 71 -0.77 2.22 9.49
N LEU A 72 -0.44 2.63 10.71
CA LEU A 72 -0.44 1.75 11.89
C LEU A 72 -1.83 1.18 12.23
N LYS A 73 -2.94 1.85 11.86
CA LYS A 73 -4.30 1.32 12.05
C LYS A 73 -4.57 0.13 11.13
N HIS A 74 -4.00 0.14 9.93
CA HIS A 74 -4.11 -0.97 8.97
C HIS A 74 -3.21 -2.16 9.34
N PHE A 75 -2.12 -1.92 10.07
CA PHE A 75 -1.13 -2.92 10.46
C PHE A 75 -0.92 -2.87 11.98
N PRO A 76 -1.90 -3.29 12.80
CA PRO A 76 -1.77 -3.26 14.25
C PRO A 76 -0.63 -4.18 14.72
N GLU A 77 -0.04 -3.84 15.87
CA GLU A 77 0.95 -4.71 16.52
C GLU A 77 0.32 -6.08 16.79
N PRO A 78 1.07 -7.19 16.58
CA PRO A 78 0.59 -8.50 16.97
C PRO A 78 0.30 -8.49 18.48
N LYS A 79 -0.88 -8.95 18.86
CA LYS A 79 -1.18 -9.13 20.29
C LYS A 79 -0.16 -10.13 20.84
N THR A 80 0.82 -9.66 21.61
CA THR A 80 1.74 -10.54 22.32
C THR A 80 0.91 -11.44 23.24
N LYS A 81 0.89 -12.73 22.98
CA LYS A 81 0.31 -13.69 23.93
C LYS A 81 1.06 -13.47 25.24
N LYS A 82 0.33 -13.00 26.27
CA LYS A 82 0.87 -12.87 27.62
C LYS A 82 1.52 -14.22 27.97
N PRO A 83 2.82 -14.27 28.36
CA PRO A 83 3.42 -15.53 28.72
C PRO A 83 2.57 -16.18 29.84
N PRO A 84 2.40 -17.50 29.82
CA PRO A 84 1.65 -18.18 30.86
C PRO A 84 2.27 -17.81 32.22
N PRO A 85 1.46 -17.65 33.28
CA PRO A 85 1.97 -17.30 34.58
C PRO A 85 3.00 -18.36 34.97
N THR A 86 4.23 -17.96 35.20
CA THR A 86 5.30 -18.83 35.68
C THR A 86 4.87 -19.30 37.05
N THR A 87 4.49 -20.56 37.17
CA THR A 87 4.23 -21.20 38.45
C THR A 87 5.59 -21.29 39.19
N THR A 88 5.86 -20.33 40.05
CA THR A 88 7.01 -20.39 40.93
C THR A 88 6.71 -21.47 41.98
N THR A 89 7.24 -22.66 41.74
CA THR A 89 7.27 -23.71 42.76
C THR A 89 8.19 -23.21 43.88
N MET A 90 7.59 -22.77 44.98
CA MET A 90 8.35 -22.47 46.18
C MET A 90 8.87 -23.78 46.78
N THR A 91 10.15 -24.03 46.55
CA THR A 91 10.88 -25.05 47.33
C THR A 91 11.20 -24.44 48.68
N THR A 92 10.46 -24.87 49.69
CA THR A 92 10.75 -24.58 51.12
C THR A 92 12.03 -25.28 51.53
N THR A 93 13.12 -24.54 51.63
CA THR A 93 14.32 -24.97 52.34
C THR A 93 14.37 -24.23 53.66
N SER A 94 14.09 -24.97 54.72
CA SER A 94 14.27 -24.53 56.12
C SER A 94 15.74 -24.46 56.46
N GLY A 95 16.19 -23.38 57.09
CA GLY A 95 17.48 -23.39 57.74
C GLY A 95 18.14 -22.05 58.06
N ILE A 96 17.93 -21.57 59.24
CA ILE A 96 18.94 -20.97 60.20
C ILE A 96 19.21 -19.46 60.09
N THR A 97 18.81 -18.82 61.12
CA THR A 97 19.13 -17.53 61.74
C THR A 97 20.56 -17.02 61.60
N GLN A 98 20.72 -15.71 61.29
CA GLN A 98 21.61 -14.83 62.06
C GLN A 98 21.19 -13.36 62.02
N LYS A 99 21.24 -12.74 63.17
CA LYS A 99 20.97 -11.35 63.55
C LYS A 99 22.04 -10.41 62.99
N GLY A 100 21.66 -9.23 62.62
CA GLY A 100 22.58 -8.11 62.32
C GLY A 100 21.85 -6.81 62.05
N ASN A 101 21.79 -6.02 62.96
CA ASN A 101 21.35 -4.71 63.35
C ASN A 101 21.67 -3.52 62.45
N ALA A 102 20.71 -2.59 62.41
CA ALA A 102 20.79 -1.15 62.62
C ALA A 102 20.87 -0.17 61.44
N ASN A 103 19.91 0.73 61.49
CA ASN A 103 19.90 2.20 61.28
C ASN A 103 19.66 2.71 59.83
N ALA A 104 18.55 3.27 59.59
CA ALA A 104 17.94 4.59 59.95
C ALA A 104 18.27 5.70 58.94
N ALA A 105 17.25 6.23 58.31
CA ALA A 105 16.82 7.63 58.21
C ALA A 105 15.82 7.77 57.06
N ARG A 106 14.57 8.02 57.30
CA ARG A 106 13.77 9.27 57.34
C ARG A 106 13.97 10.19 56.13
N SER A 107 12.89 10.46 55.33
CA SER A 107 11.87 11.49 55.47
C SER A 107 10.88 11.39 54.28
N ASN A 108 9.61 11.29 54.50
CA ASN A 108 8.54 12.28 54.64
C ASN A 108 8.11 13.00 53.38
N GLY A 109 6.78 12.91 53.16
CA GLY A 109 5.95 13.84 52.37
C GLY A 109 4.80 13.12 51.67
N THR A 110 3.78 12.73 52.32
CA THR A 110 2.36 13.16 52.48
C THR A 110 1.74 13.95 51.32
N ASN A 111 0.62 13.42 50.82
CA ASN A 111 -0.81 13.80 50.94
C ASN A 111 -1.56 12.96 49.91
N GLU A 112 -2.44 12.06 50.26
CA GLU A 112 -3.89 12.17 50.52
C GLU A 112 -4.64 13.16 49.60
N VAL A 113 -5.76 12.78 48.98
CA VAL A 113 -7.09 12.58 49.53
C VAL A 113 -8.06 11.93 48.50
N ASN A 114 -8.83 10.92 48.96
CA ASN A 114 -10.26 10.61 48.80
C ASN A 114 -10.90 10.63 47.37
N GLY A 115 -11.84 9.79 47.07
CA GLY A 115 -12.69 8.86 47.80
C GLY A 115 -13.89 8.40 46.96
N ILE A 116 -14.37 7.24 47.29
CA ILE A 116 -15.76 6.82 47.57
C ILE A 116 -16.60 6.23 46.42
N ASN A 117 -17.05 4.99 46.70
CA ASN A 117 -18.30 4.27 46.38
C ASN A 117 -18.44 3.66 44.98
N GLY A 118 -18.56 2.37 44.85
CA GLY A 118 -19.30 1.35 45.61
C GLY A 118 -20.64 1.03 44.92
N ILE A 119 -20.79 -0.17 44.41
CA ILE A 119 -22.01 -1.01 44.53
C ILE A 119 -21.73 -2.38 43.87
N LYS A 120 -21.84 -3.41 44.73
CA LYS A 120 -21.93 -4.83 44.37
C LYS A 120 -23.31 -5.14 43.80
N ARG A 121 -23.39 -6.09 42.87
CA ARG A 121 -24.46 -7.12 42.89
C ARG A 121 -24.00 -8.39 42.19
N ASN A 122 -24.05 -9.46 42.93
CA ASN A 122 -23.94 -10.85 42.55
C ASN A 122 -25.15 -11.27 41.66
N ASN A 123 -24.97 -12.21 40.75
CA ASN A 123 -25.87 -13.38 40.66
C ASN A 123 -25.14 -14.53 39.97
N GLU A 124 -25.16 -15.64 40.70
CA GLU A 124 -24.83 -16.99 40.28
C GLU A 124 -25.93 -17.57 39.37
N ALA A 125 -25.52 -18.47 38.54
CA ALA A 125 -26.18 -19.73 38.08
C ALA A 125 -25.72 -19.98 36.63
N ASP A 126 -25.37 -21.07 36.10
CA ASP A 126 -25.36 -22.49 36.43
C ASP A 126 -24.61 -23.20 35.28
N LEU A 127 -24.02 -24.27 35.59
CA LEU A 127 -23.40 -25.34 34.81
C LEU A 127 -24.08 -25.69 33.50
N GLU A 128 -23.28 -25.87 32.42
CA GLU A 128 -23.37 -27.05 31.56
C GLU A 128 -22.08 -27.17 30.70
N GLN A 129 -21.37 -28.28 30.87
CA GLN A 129 -20.42 -28.78 29.88
C GLN A 129 -21.19 -29.59 28.84
N PRO A 130 -20.77 -29.56 27.59
CA PRO A 130 -20.57 -30.83 26.91
C PRO A 130 -19.30 -30.92 26.06
N SER A 131 -18.68 -32.06 26.20
CA SER A 131 -18.19 -33.00 25.17
C SER A 131 -17.09 -32.55 24.20
N ASP A 132 -16.06 -33.35 24.30
CA ASP A 132 -14.96 -33.57 23.37
C ASP A 132 -15.40 -33.52 21.90
N ALA A 133 -14.98 -32.47 21.20
CA ALA A 133 -14.83 -32.47 19.77
C ALA A 133 -13.33 -32.46 19.46
N ALA A 134 -12.88 -33.53 18.83
CA ALA A 134 -11.53 -33.71 18.36
C ALA A 134 -11.05 -32.47 17.60
N ALA A 135 -9.97 -31.87 18.10
CA ALA A 135 -9.24 -30.83 17.37
C ALA A 135 -8.62 -31.52 16.15
N SER A 136 -9.16 -31.22 14.98
CA SER A 136 -8.46 -31.45 13.73
C SER A 136 -7.28 -30.51 13.70
N ASP A 137 -6.08 -31.04 13.47
CA ASP A 137 -4.86 -30.27 13.24
C ASP A 137 -5.14 -29.25 12.12
N PRO A 138 -4.77 -27.96 12.29
CA PRO A 138 -4.92 -26.98 11.23
C PRO A 138 -4.00 -27.33 10.06
N ASP A 139 -4.59 -27.39 8.88
CA ASP A 139 -3.88 -27.57 7.62
C ASP A 139 -2.83 -26.47 7.43
N PRO A 140 -1.57 -26.77 7.10
CA PRO A 140 -0.49 -25.77 7.02
C PRO A 140 -0.63 -24.73 5.88
N GLU A 141 -1.73 -24.78 5.10
CA GLU A 141 -1.99 -23.82 4.03
C GLU A 141 -2.84 -22.59 4.44
N ASP A 142 -3.36 -22.54 5.68
CA ASP A 142 -4.24 -21.46 6.16
C ASP A 142 -3.51 -20.27 6.82
N ASP A 143 -2.18 -20.23 6.79
CA ASP A 143 -1.39 -19.16 7.42
C ASP A 143 -1.35 -17.83 6.64
N ASP A 144 -2.06 -17.75 5.48
CA ASP A 144 -2.14 -16.54 4.65
C ASP A 144 -3.20 -15.52 5.13
N ASP A 145 -4.01 -15.87 6.12
CA ASP A 145 -5.06 -14.99 6.69
C ASP A 145 -4.51 -14.07 7.81
N THR A 146 -3.23 -14.19 8.17
CA THR A 146 -2.61 -13.40 9.26
C THR A 146 -2.20 -11.99 8.87
N LYS A 147 -1.97 -11.72 7.58
CA LYS A 147 -1.62 -10.39 7.10
C LYS A 147 -2.86 -9.66 6.56
N PRO A 148 -3.04 -8.40 6.93
CA PRO A 148 -4.23 -7.64 6.52
C PRO A 148 -4.28 -7.34 5.02
N TYR A 149 -3.10 -7.21 4.36
CA TYR A 149 -2.96 -6.89 2.93
C TYR A 149 -1.76 -7.59 2.31
N ASP A 150 -1.86 -7.93 1.02
CA ASP A 150 -0.73 -8.43 0.21
C ASP A 150 0.12 -7.29 -0.34
N TRP A 151 -0.53 -6.17 -0.67
CA TRP A 151 0.09 -4.98 -1.21
C TRP A 151 -0.43 -3.71 -0.55
N ALA A 152 0.46 -2.74 -0.36
CA ALA A 152 0.13 -1.36 -0.05
C ALA A 152 0.66 -0.47 -1.19
N ILE A 153 -0.24 0.21 -1.89
CA ILE A 153 0.09 1.23 -2.90
C ILE A 153 0.10 2.56 -2.18
N VAL A 154 1.25 3.24 -2.15
CA VAL A 154 1.43 4.45 -1.34
C VAL A 154 1.80 5.64 -2.22
N LEU A 155 0.97 6.69 -2.17
CA LEU A 155 1.22 7.98 -2.80
C LEU A 155 1.20 9.08 -1.72
N GLY A 156 2.25 9.88 -1.63
CA GLY A 156 2.31 11.00 -0.71
C GLY A 156 3.50 11.89 -0.96
N GLY A 157 3.42 13.10 -0.47
CA GLY A 157 4.45 14.13 -0.61
C GLY A 157 3.96 15.40 -1.29
N THR A 158 2.80 15.37 -1.97
CA THR A 158 2.23 16.55 -2.65
C THR A 158 2.01 17.70 -1.66
N ASN A 159 1.31 17.43 -0.58
CA ASN A 159 1.00 18.42 0.45
C ASN A 159 2.26 18.83 1.25
N ASP A 160 3.16 17.89 1.49
CA ASP A 160 4.42 18.18 2.18
C ASP A 160 5.28 19.18 1.40
N ILE A 161 5.42 18.99 0.07
CA ILE A 161 6.12 19.93 -0.83
C ILE A 161 5.44 21.29 -0.81
N ALA A 162 4.11 21.35 -0.92
CA ALA A 162 3.35 22.59 -0.86
C ALA A 162 3.51 23.32 0.48
N MET A 163 3.76 22.61 1.57
CA MET A 163 4.08 23.17 2.89
C MET A 163 5.57 23.54 3.06
N GLY A 164 6.39 23.35 2.04
CA GLY A 164 7.81 23.71 2.06
C GLY A 164 8.71 22.74 2.84
N TYR A 165 8.29 21.51 3.07
CA TYR A 165 9.15 20.51 3.67
C TYR A 165 10.22 20.02 2.68
N SER A 166 11.43 19.79 3.16
CA SER A 166 12.52 19.32 2.29
C SER A 166 12.27 17.91 1.75
N PRO A 167 12.66 17.59 0.51
CA PRO A 167 12.56 16.25 -0.06
C PRO A 167 13.22 15.17 0.80
N ALA A 168 14.33 15.50 1.46
CA ALA A 168 15.03 14.58 2.35
C ALA A 168 14.21 14.22 3.59
N ASP A 169 13.53 15.21 4.19
CA ASP A 169 12.64 14.99 5.34
C ASP A 169 11.40 14.20 4.96
N ILE A 170 10.77 14.56 3.83
CA ILE A 170 9.61 13.83 3.29
C ILE A 170 10.00 12.38 3.02
N PHE A 171 11.11 12.15 2.35
CA PHE A 171 11.59 10.80 2.04
C PHE A 171 11.91 10.00 3.31
N SER A 172 12.51 10.63 4.32
CA SER A 172 12.76 9.99 5.61
C SER A 172 11.46 9.56 6.29
N ALA A 173 10.42 10.38 6.22
CA ALA A 173 9.10 10.04 6.73
C ALA A 173 8.42 8.94 5.90
N LEU A 174 8.49 8.98 4.56
CA LEU A 174 7.99 7.93 3.67
C LEU A 174 8.59 6.56 4.01
N LYS A 175 9.90 6.49 4.24
CA LYS A 175 10.54 5.22 4.64
C LYS A 175 9.91 4.64 5.90
N LYS A 176 9.63 5.46 6.91
CA LYS A 176 8.97 5.02 8.15
C LYS A 176 7.53 4.53 7.90
N VAL A 177 6.83 5.11 6.91
CA VAL A 177 5.49 4.66 6.50
C VAL A 177 5.58 3.32 5.78
N TRP A 178 6.50 3.16 4.82
CA TRP A 178 6.69 1.91 4.06
C TRP A 178 7.22 0.76 4.93
N ASP A 179 8.00 1.06 5.97
CA ASP A 179 8.53 0.06 6.90
C ASP A 179 7.41 -0.70 7.62
N ILE A 180 6.25 -0.08 7.84
CA ILE A 180 5.13 -0.69 8.55
C ILE A 180 4.57 -1.89 7.75
N PRO A 181 4.06 -1.75 6.51
CA PRO A 181 3.59 -2.89 5.73
C PRO A 181 4.71 -3.90 5.42
N LEU A 182 5.92 -3.41 5.06
CA LEU A 182 7.04 -4.31 4.75
C LEU A 182 7.42 -5.22 5.93
N SER A 183 7.35 -4.73 7.17
CA SER A 183 7.60 -5.53 8.37
C SER A 183 6.52 -6.58 8.66
N ARG A 184 5.40 -6.55 7.93
CA ARG A 184 4.26 -7.47 8.03
C ARG A 184 4.09 -8.31 6.76
N ASN A 185 5.16 -8.55 6.01
CA ASN A 185 5.16 -9.30 4.74
C ASN A 185 4.18 -8.76 3.68
N CYS A 186 3.75 -7.50 3.82
CA CYS A 186 2.98 -6.79 2.82
C CYS A 186 3.93 -6.05 1.89
N LYS A 187 3.81 -6.24 0.58
CA LYS A 187 4.64 -5.55 -0.41
C LYS A 187 4.19 -4.12 -0.58
N VAL A 188 5.13 -3.24 -0.92
CA VAL A 188 4.86 -1.82 -1.17
C VAL A 188 5.08 -1.49 -2.63
N LEU A 189 4.10 -0.83 -3.25
CA LEU A 189 4.23 -0.12 -4.51
C LEU A 189 4.19 1.38 -4.22
N ALA A 190 5.35 2.01 -4.16
CA ALA A 190 5.45 3.45 -3.99
C ALA A 190 5.21 4.15 -5.33
N LEU A 191 4.35 5.16 -5.33
CA LEU A 191 4.11 6.01 -6.50
C LEU A 191 4.93 7.29 -6.38
N THR A 192 5.51 7.75 -7.48
CA THR A 192 6.13 9.09 -7.51
C THR A 192 5.06 10.17 -7.54
N VAL A 193 5.36 11.33 -6.95
CA VAL A 193 4.46 12.49 -6.89
C VAL A 193 4.25 13.03 -8.31
N PRO A 194 3.00 13.14 -8.81
CA PRO A 194 2.70 13.66 -10.15
C PRO A 194 3.02 15.15 -10.28
N GLU A 195 2.94 15.66 -11.51
CA GLU A 195 3.10 17.09 -11.78
C GLU A 195 1.99 17.92 -11.12
N ALA A 196 2.28 19.21 -10.89
CA ALA A 196 1.27 20.21 -10.55
C ALA A 196 1.24 21.26 -11.65
N GLY A 197 0.05 21.66 -12.09
CA GLY A 197 -0.19 22.62 -13.16
C GLY A 197 0.10 24.08 -12.77
N LEU A 198 1.17 24.32 -12.02
CA LEU A 198 1.60 25.63 -11.57
C LEU A 198 2.38 26.38 -12.66
N HIS A 199 2.53 27.69 -12.51
CA HIS A 199 3.20 28.54 -13.50
C HIS A 199 4.28 29.43 -12.85
N GLY A 200 5.16 29.98 -13.69
CA GLY A 200 6.17 30.95 -13.30
C GLY A 200 7.22 30.41 -12.33
N LYS A 201 7.65 31.23 -11.40
CA LYS A 201 8.70 30.91 -10.41
C LYS A 201 8.27 29.80 -9.46
N LEU A 202 7.03 29.84 -8.98
CA LEU A 202 6.48 28.82 -8.08
C LEU A 202 6.55 27.43 -8.71
N ARG A 203 6.23 27.30 -10.01
CA ARG A 203 6.41 26.04 -10.72
C ARG A 203 7.84 25.52 -10.64
N GLN A 204 8.83 26.39 -10.93
CA GLN A 204 10.24 25.98 -10.93
C GLN A 204 10.68 25.45 -9.57
N GLU A 205 10.27 26.12 -8.50
CA GLU A 205 10.57 25.73 -7.11
C GLU A 205 9.92 24.37 -6.77
N ILE A 206 8.61 24.24 -6.98
CA ILE A 206 7.86 23.00 -6.69
C ILE A 206 8.33 21.84 -7.57
N ASP A 207 8.62 22.08 -8.85
CA ASP A 207 9.14 21.05 -9.76
C ASP A 207 10.52 20.56 -9.32
N ALA A 208 11.40 21.44 -8.84
CA ALA A 208 12.72 21.06 -8.34
C ALA A 208 12.60 20.15 -7.10
N GLU A 209 11.78 20.54 -6.12
CA GLU A 209 11.55 19.77 -4.90
C GLU A 209 10.87 18.41 -5.19
N ARG A 210 9.84 18.40 -6.04
CA ARG A 210 9.17 17.18 -6.49
C ARG A 210 10.13 16.24 -7.21
N ASN A 211 10.91 16.75 -8.15
CA ASN A 211 11.85 15.95 -8.93
C ASN A 211 12.95 15.36 -8.04
N HIS A 212 13.41 16.09 -7.04
CA HIS A 212 14.35 15.60 -6.04
C HIS A 212 13.73 14.48 -5.19
N LEU A 213 12.52 14.68 -4.65
CA LEU A 213 11.80 13.65 -3.90
C LEU A 213 11.59 12.40 -4.77
N ASN A 214 11.11 12.57 -5.99
CA ASN A 214 10.88 11.47 -6.93
C ASN A 214 12.17 10.70 -7.27
N ALA A 215 13.32 11.40 -7.37
CA ALA A 215 14.61 10.75 -7.55
C ALA A 215 14.98 9.88 -6.34
N LEU A 216 14.74 10.36 -5.12
CA LEU A 216 14.96 9.59 -3.89
C LEU A 216 14.06 8.36 -3.83
N ILE A 217 12.77 8.50 -4.19
CA ILE A 217 11.81 7.38 -4.24
C ILE A 217 12.27 6.34 -5.27
N ARG A 218 12.60 6.76 -6.49
CA ARG A 218 13.08 5.85 -7.55
C ARG A 218 14.39 5.16 -7.19
N GLY A 219 15.23 5.82 -6.43
CA GLY A 219 16.53 5.29 -5.98
C GLY A 219 16.44 4.29 -4.83
N TYR A 220 15.32 4.22 -4.10
CA TYR A 220 15.20 3.37 -2.93
C TYR A 220 15.10 1.89 -3.30
N ARG A 221 15.82 1.04 -2.55
CA ARG A 221 15.85 -0.41 -2.75
C ARG A 221 15.66 -1.11 -1.42
N ARG A 222 14.69 -2.01 -1.36
CA ARG A 222 14.43 -2.91 -0.24
C ARG A 222 13.65 -4.12 -0.76
N GLU A 223 13.78 -5.25 -0.11
CA GLU A 223 12.96 -6.43 -0.40
C GLU A 223 11.47 -6.11 -0.22
N GLY A 224 10.62 -6.58 -1.13
CA GLY A 224 9.19 -6.31 -1.12
C GLY A 224 8.80 -4.88 -1.50
N PHE A 225 9.76 -3.99 -1.79
CA PHE A 225 9.51 -2.60 -2.19
C PHE A 225 9.67 -2.43 -3.70
N HIS A 226 8.65 -1.84 -4.31
CA HIS A 226 8.58 -1.56 -5.74
C HIS A 226 8.24 -0.09 -5.95
N VAL A 227 8.62 0.46 -7.09
CA VAL A 227 8.31 1.85 -7.48
C VAL A 227 7.60 1.84 -8.81
N TYR A 228 6.55 2.64 -8.91
CA TYR A 228 5.95 3.03 -10.18
C TYR A 228 6.08 4.54 -10.39
N ASP A 229 6.66 4.95 -11.52
CA ASP A 229 6.90 6.37 -11.83
C ASP A 229 5.63 7.03 -12.38
N LEU A 230 4.65 7.28 -11.49
CA LEU A 230 3.38 7.92 -11.84
C LEU A 230 3.62 9.29 -12.48
N ASN A 231 4.60 10.05 -12.01
CA ASN A 231 4.98 11.35 -12.54
C ASN A 231 5.26 11.30 -14.05
N ARG A 232 5.93 10.24 -14.51
CA ARG A 232 6.26 10.05 -15.94
C ARG A 232 5.04 9.66 -16.77
N HIS A 233 4.07 8.98 -16.18
CA HIS A 233 2.96 8.36 -16.92
C HIS A 233 1.64 9.15 -16.87
N VAL A 234 1.53 10.10 -15.94
CA VAL A 234 0.39 11.01 -15.83
C VAL A 234 0.94 12.44 -15.74
N THR A 235 1.20 13.01 -16.92
CA THR A 235 1.83 14.33 -17.04
C THR A 235 0.77 15.43 -17.16
N TYR A 236 1.09 16.63 -16.70
CA TYR A 236 0.26 17.82 -16.90
C TYR A 236 0.72 18.61 -18.13
N PHE A 237 2.00 18.91 -18.20
CA PHE A 237 2.54 19.82 -19.23
C PHE A 237 2.77 19.16 -20.59
N SER A 238 3.16 17.89 -20.61
CA SER A 238 3.37 17.14 -21.86
C SER A 238 2.08 16.61 -22.47
N MET A 239 0.97 16.64 -21.72
CA MET A 239 -0.32 16.19 -22.19
C MET A 239 -0.94 17.22 -23.15
N PRO A 240 -1.55 16.79 -24.31
CA PRO A 240 -2.30 17.68 -25.15
C PRO A 240 -3.40 18.41 -24.37
N GLU A 241 -3.73 19.65 -24.76
CA GLU A 241 -4.67 20.48 -24.01
C GLU A 241 -6.06 19.84 -23.85
N ALA A 242 -6.54 19.16 -24.90
CA ALA A 242 -7.82 18.46 -24.86
C ALA A 242 -7.84 17.35 -23.81
N ASP A 243 -6.76 16.56 -23.73
CA ASP A 243 -6.61 15.49 -22.75
C ASP A 243 -6.40 16.05 -21.35
N ARG A 244 -5.66 17.14 -21.21
CA ARG A 244 -5.49 17.83 -19.93
C ARG A 244 -6.83 18.29 -19.37
N ARG A 245 -7.70 18.93 -20.18
CA ARG A 245 -9.05 19.30 -19.75
C ARG A 245 -9.94 18.10 -19.41
N ARG A 246 -9.67 16.96 -20.01
CA ARG A 246 -10.39 15.72 -19.74
C ARG A 246 -9.97 15.06 -18.43
N PHE A 247 -8.66 15.06 -18.12
CA PHE A 247 -8.10 14.26 -17.04
C PHE A 247 -7.73 15.07 -15.79
N TRP A 248 -7.55 16.39 -15.89
CA TRP A 248 -7.20 17.26 -14.77
C TRP A 248 -8.37 18.17 -14.43
N ASP A 249 -8.75 18.16 -13.12
CA ASP A 249 -9.83 18.98 -12.59
C ASP A 249 -9.34 20.39 -12.27
N ASP A 250 -8.23 20.47 -11.56
CA ASP A 250 -7.52 21.69 -11.23
C ASP A 250 -6.01 21.54 -11.53
N HIS A 251 -5.17 22.30 -10.84
CA HIS A 251 -3.71 22.22 -11.03
C HIS A 251 -3.05 21.05 -10.29
N ILE A 252 -3.79 20.28 -9.49
CA ILE A 252 -3.27 19.21 -8.61
C ILE A 252 -4.11 17.94 -8.75
N HIS A 253 -5.44 18.07 -8.77
CA HIS A 253 -6.38 16.96 -8.73
C HIS A 253 -6.81 16.52 -10.13
N PHE A 254 -7.24 15.27 -10.22
CA PHE A 254 -7.76 14.71 -11.46
C PHE A 254 -9.28 14.76 -11.49
N THR A 255 -9.86 14.75 -12.70
CA THR A 255 -11.27 14.41 -12.89
C THR A 255 -11.51 12.92 -12.62
N PRO A 256 -12.76 12.46 -12.53
CA PRO A 256 -13.04 11.02 -12.49
C PRO A 256 -12.35 10.23 -13.61
N ALA A 257 -12.35 10.76 -14.84
CA ALA A 257 -11.63 10.13 -15.96
C ALA A 257 -10.10 10.11 -15.77
N GLY A 258 -9.55 11.13 -15.09
CA GLY A 258 -8.13 11.18 -14.75
C GLY A 258 -7.75 10.16 -13.66
N TYR A 259 -8.63 9.95 -12.68
CA TYR A 259 -8.44 8.88 -11.70
C TYR A 259 -8.57 7.49 -12.32
N ASP A 260 -9.45 7.29 -13.29
CA ASP A 260 -9.49 6.06 -14.09
C ASP A 260 -8.19 5.85 -14.88
N LEU A 261 -7.65 6.91 -15.49
CA LEU A 261 -6.35 6.86 -16.15
C LEU A 261 -5.24 6.44 -15.15
N MET A 262 -5.21 7.05 -13.98
CA MET A 262 -4.27 6.68 -12.91
C MET A 262 -4.43 5.20 -12.53
N GLY A 263 -5.66 4.75 -12.28
CA GLY A 263 -5.98 3.37 -11.95
C GLY A 263 -5.52 2.38 -13.03
N ASN A 264 -5.73 2.72 -14.30
CA ASN A 264 -5.24 1.94 -15.43
C ASN A 264 -3.71 1.83 -15.43
N LYS A 265 -3.00 2.95 -15.27
CA LYS A 265 -1.54 2.97 -15.30
C LYS A 265 -0.93 2.20 -14.13
N VAL A 266 -1.44 2.39 -12.92
CA VAL A 266 -1.02 1.64 -11.73
C VAL A 266 -1.39 0.16 -11.85
N GLY A 267 -2.56 -0.14 -12.42
CA GLY A 267 -3.03 -1.49 -12.67
C GLY A 267 -2.10 -2.27 -13.60
N ILE A 268 -1.69 -1.69 -14.73
CA ILE A 268 -0.72 -2.31 -15.66
C ILE A 268 0.58 -2.64 -14.93
N ALA A 269 1.10 -1.72 -14.12
CA ALA A 269 2.33 -1.95 -13.36
C ALA A 269 2.18 -3.11 -12.36
N LEU A 270 1.07 -3.14 -11.62
CA LEU A 270 0.83 -4.20 -10.63
C LEU A 270 0.55 -5.56 -11.28
N VAL A 271 -0.20 -5.60 -12.40
CA VAL A 271 -0.39 -6.81 -13.21
C VAL A 271 0.96 -7.39 -13.63
N SER A 272 1.87 -6.54 -14.12
CA SER A 272 3.21 -6.98 -14.53
C SER A 272 4.01 -7.55 -13.36
N LEU A 273 3.93 -6.92 -12.17
CA LEU A 273 4.60 -7.42 -10.96
C LEU A 273 4.02 -8.76 -10.49
N LEU A 274 2.70 -8.89 -10.48
CA LEU A 274 2.02 -10.13 -10.09
C LEU A 274 2.28 -11.26 -11.08
N ALA A 275 2.27 -10.98 -12.38
CA ALA A 275 2.58 -11.96 -13.42
C ALA A 275 4.01 -12.53 -13.26
N ARG A 276 4.98 -11.64 -12.99
CA ARG A 276 6.37 -12.05 -12.69
C ARG A 276 6.45 -12.98 -11.49
N GLN A 277 5.78 -12.61 -10.39
CA GLN A 277 5.78 -13.41 -9.16
C GLN A 277 5.15 -14.79 -9.36
N ARG A 278 4.21 -14.92 -10.31
CA ARG A 278 3.53 -16.17 -10.65
C ARG A 278 4.22 -16.95 -11.77
N GLY A 279 5.35 -16.47 -12.28
CA GLY A 279 6.04 -17.09 -13.42
C GLY A 279 5.23 -17.05 -14.73
N LEU A 280 4.23 -16.16 -14.80
CA LEU A 280 3.34 -15.97 -15.95
C LEU A 280 3.89 -14.96 -16.97
N GLU A 281 5.16 -14.57 -16.87
CA GLU A 281 5.75 -13.67 -17.87
C GLU A 281 5.63 -14.29 -19.25
N PRO A 282 5.14 -13.55 -20.26
CA PRO A 282 5.26 -13.97 -21.63
C PRO A 282 6.75 -14.21 -21.89
N GLN A 283 7.12 -15.43 -22.24
CA GLN A 283 8.49 -15.72 -22.67
C GLN A 283 8.78 -14.74 -23.81
N ARG A 284 9.76 -13.85 -23.62
CA ARG A 284 10.24 -13.00 -24.71
C ARG A 284 10.46 -13.96 -25.89
N PRO A 285 9.82 -13.72 -27.04
CA PRO A 285 10.15 -14.51 -28.20
C PRO A 285 11.65 -14.38 -28.37
N GLN A 286 12.36 -15.50 -28.26
CA GLN A 286 13.79 -15.50 -28.53
C GLN A 286 13.93 -14.90 -29.91
N GLN A 287 14.44 -13.69 -29.98
CA GLN A 287 14.85 -13.13 -31.27
C GLN A 287 15.86 -14.11 -31.82
N LYS A 288 15.36 -15.05 -32.63
CA LYS A 288 16.24 -15.86 -33.48
C LYS A 288 17.09 -14.83 -34.20
N ARG A 289 18.37 -14.72 -33.84
CA ARG A 289 19.34 -13.95 -34.62
C ARG A 289 19.09 -14.31 -36.06
N ARG A 290 18.36 -13.52 -36.80
CA ARG A 290 18.22 -13.62 -38.23
C ARG A 290 19.65 -13.51 -38.75
N LYS A 291 20.18 -14.63 -39.28
CA LYS A 291 21.37 -14.55 -40.14
C LYS A 291 21.01 -13.57 -41.22
N LEU A 292 21.65 -12.42 -41.24
CA LEU A 292 21.54 -11.46 -42.32
C LEU A 292 22.02 -12.22 -43.58
N PHE A 293 21.11 -12.69 -44.39
CA PHE A 293 21.41 -13.04 -45.75
C PHE A 293 21.62 -11.73 -46.52
N LYS A 294 22.77 -11.64 -47.14
CA LYS A 294 23.33 -10.43 -47.74
C LYS A 294 22.59 -9.96 -49.03
N ASP A 295 21.48 -10.61 -49.41
CA ASP A 295 20.81 -10.41 -50.69
C ASP A 295 19.30 -10.10 -50.61
N ASP A 296 18.80 -9.61 -49.46
CA ASP A 296 17.36 -9.27 -49.36
C ASP A 296 17.15 -7.76 -49.38
N GLU A 297 17.21 -7.14 -50.56
CA GLU A 297 16.72 -5.78 -50.84
C GLU A 297 15.19 -5.73 -50.96
N ARG A 298 14.44 -6.64 -50.35
CA ARG A 298 12.99 -6.50 -50.26
C ARG A 298 12.63 -5.53 -49.18
N LYS A 299 12.22 -4.33 -49.61
CA LYS A 299 11.51 -3.36 -48.79
C LYS A 299 10.27 -4.06 -48.26
N PHE A 300 10.21 -4.30 -46.95
CA PHE A 300 8.95 -4.60 -46.29
C PHE A 300 8.11 -3.33 -46.37
N GLU A 301 6.95 -3.36 -47.05
CA GLU A 301 5.92 -2.36 -46.85
C GLU A 301 5.48 -2.46 -45.39
N GLU A 302 5.71 -1.38 -44.63
CA GLU A 302 5.10 -1.23 -43.31
C GLU A 302 3.58 -1.20 -43.55
N GLU A 303 2.87 -2.20 -43.00
CA GLU A 303 1.43 -2.10 -42.85
C GLU A 303 1.14 -0.88 -41.97
N VAL A 304 0.71 0.21 -42.62
CA VAL A 304 0.24 1.41 -41.94
C VAL A 304 -1.16 1.08 -41.41
N GLU A 305 -1.21 0.48 -40.22
CA GLU A 305 -2.47 0.40 -39.50
C GLU A 305 -2.85 1.81 -39.04
N ASP A 306 -4.07 2.23 -39.44
CA ASP A 306 -4.65 3.53 -39.11
C ASP A 306 -4.79 3.66 -37.59
N PRO A 307 -4.05 4.57 -36.90
CA PRO A 307 -4.15 4.75 -35.45
C PRO A 307 -5.53 5.25 -34.98
N LYS A 308 -6.48 5.50 -35.89
CA LYS A 308 -7.86 5.91 -35.61
C LYS A 308 -8.85 4.75 -35.46
N ALA A 309 -8.44 3.50 -35.68
CA ALA A 309 -9.31 2.33 -35.54
C ALA A 309 -9.41 1.79 -34.09
N ILE A 310 -9.35 2.66 -33.09
CA ILE A 310 -9.41 2.31 -31.64
C ILE A 310 -10.82 1.84 -31.21
N ASP A 311 -11.85 1.94 -32.09
CA ASP A 311 -13.24 1.64 -31.72
C ASP A 311 -13.60 0.14 -31.68
N ARG A 312 -12.67 -0.76 -31.89
CA ARG A 312 -12.92 -2.20 -31.88
C ARG A 312 -12.21 -2.98 -30.76
N GLY A 313 -12.27 -2.48 -29.56
CA GLY A 313 -12.39 -3.31 -28.36
C GLY A 313 -11.18 -4.12 -27.85
N TYR A 314 -9.98 -4.05 -28.46
CA TYR A 314 -8.79 -4.71 -27.91
C TYR A 314 -7.56 -3.82 -28.05
N VAL A 315 -7.14 -3.19 -26.94
CA VAL A 315 -5.81 -2.57 -26.89
C VAL A 315 -4.82 -3.69 -26.55
N VAL A 316 -4.19 -4.27 -27.55
CA VAL A 316 -2.99 -5.09 -27.36
C VAL A 316 -1.84 -4.11 -27.11
N VAL A 317 -1.56 -3.81 -25.85
CA VAL A 317 -0.37 -3.04 -25.48
C VAL A 317 0.84 -3.91 -25.77
N ARG A 318 1.60 -3.61 -26.83
CA ARG A 318 2.87 -4.25 -27.08
C ARG A 318 3.88 -3.76 -26.04
N TYR A 319 4.69 -4.67 -25.52
CA TYR A 319 5.74 -4.35 -24.52
C TYR A 319 6.72 -3.27 -25.00
N VAL A 320 6.87 -3.08 -26.32
CA VAL A 320 7.70 -2.04 -26.97
C VAL A 320 7.19 -0.62 -26.69
N ASP A 321 5.91 -0.45 -26.39
CA ASP A 321 5.29 0.86 -26.13
C ASP A 321 5.40 1.28 -24.64
N LEU A 322 6.13 0.49 -23.83
CA LEU A 322 6.32 0.68 -22.40
C LEU A 322 7.75 1.12 -22.02
N GLU A 323 8.65 1.37 -22.99
CA GLU A 323 10.00 1.94 -22.75
C GLU A 323 9.99 3.48 -22.82
#